data_7b58bd25b59fbee2fd6530ae9d544223
#
_entry.id   7b58bd25b59fbee2fd6530ae9d544223
#
_cell.length_a   1.000
_cell.length_b   1.000
_cell.length_c   1.000
_cell.angle_alpha   90.00
_cell.angle_beta   90.00
_cell.angle_gamma   90.00
#
_symmetry.space_group_name_H-M   'P 1'
#
loop_
_entity.id
_entity.type
_entity.pdbx_description
1 polymer ?
#
loop_
_entity_poly.entity_id
_entity_poly.type
_entity_poly.pdbx_seq_one_letter_code
_entity_poly.pdbx_strand_id
1 'polypeptide(L)'
;THSNITADMTDASYDSTADIASGEQLIIESDEAIYGLYIIWSSEVSGYTISYNDKDNNKTSIQCGSYGYLHDYIPFNTAATSITIETSADMSISDIYAYSEGRLPETVQIWQPPCNDDTDILVFSTHADDEILFLGGVLTNYGGEQGLNVQVAYMCNFFLTEPVRQHEELDGLWECGIKNYPVKGDFMDLYSLDLGTAMTQYNYDDIVSLSLIHI
;
A
#
# COMPACT_ATOMS: atom_id res chain seq x y z
N THR A 1 14.38 -22.62 3.55
CA THR A 1 13.85 -22.06 2.30
C THR A 1 12.92 -23.08 1.68
N HIS A 2 11.63 -22.86 1.70
CA HIS A 2 10.65 -23.73 1.05
C HIS A 2 10.60 -23.31 -0.43
N SER A 3 11.02 -24.20 -1.33
CA SER A 3 11.15 -23.93 -2.77
C SER A 3 9.83 -23.59 -3.49
N ASN A 4 8.67 -23.82 -2.87
CA ASN A 4 7.36 -23.48 -3.43
C ASN A 4 6.93 -22.03 -3.09
N ILE A 5 7.36 -21.49 -1.96
CA ILE A 5 7.05 -20.13 -1.52
C ILE A 5 7.67 -19.08 -2.47
N THR A 6 8.85 -19.38 -3.01
CA THR A 6 9.58 -18.42 -3.87
C THR A 6 8.85 -18.15 -5.19
N ALA A 7 8.15 -19.13 -5.77
CA ALA A 7 7.44 -18.93 -7.03
C ALA A 7 6.24 -17.98 -6.85
N ASP A 8 5.50 -18.13 -5.75
CA ASP A 8 4.30 -17.34 -5.48
C ASP A 8 4.62 -15.90 -5.05
N MET A 9 5.87 -15.58 -4.72
CA MET A 9 6.33 -14.23 -4.37
C MET A 9 7.08 -13.51 -5.52
N THR A 10 7.14 -14.09 -6.71
CA THR A 10 7.97 -13.55 -7.82
C THR A 10 7.33 -13.77 -9.19
N ASP A 11 6.02 -13.90 -9.23
CA ASP A 11 5.26 -14.18 -10.47
C ASP A 11 4.49 -12.97 -11.02
N ALA A 12 4.58 -11.82 -10.34
CA ALA A 12 3.88 -10.59 -10.67
C ALA A 12 2.35 -10.76 -10.67
N SER A 13 1.83 -11.54 -9.73
CA SER A 13 0.40 -11.81 -9.57
C SER A 13 -0.08 -11.44 -8.17
N TYR A 14 -1.13 -10.65 -8.08
CA TYR A 14 -1.77 -10.33 -6.80
C TYR A 14 -2.63 -11.49 -6.26
N ASP A 15 -2.95 -12.49 -7.10
CA ASP A 15 -3.78 -13.65 -6.72
C ASP A 15 -2.99 -14.76 -6.03
N SER A 16 -1.69 -14.87 -6.31
CA SER A 16 -0.79 -15.82 -5.69
C SER A 16 -0.11 -15.20 -4.47
N THR A 17 0.02 -15.97 -3.40
CA THR A 17 0.59 -15.48 -2.16
C THR A 17 1.45 -16.52 -1.46
N ALA A 18 2.46 -16.04 -0.74
CA ALA A 18 3.26 -16.84 0.17
C ALA A 18 2.99 -16.46 1.61
N ASP A 19 2.48 -17.41 2.38
CA ASP A 19 2.20 -17.21 3.80
C ASP A 19 3.44 -17.49 4.64
N ILE A 20 3.70 -16.61 5.60
CA ILE A 20 4.78 -16.69 6.58
C ILE A 20 4.15 -16.58 7.96
N ALA A 21 4.24 -17.65 8.74
CA ALA A 21 3.62 -17.69 10.06
C ALA A 21 4.35 -16.80 11.07
N SER A 22 3.62 -16.36 12.08
CA SER A 22 4.17 -15.58 13.19
C SER A 22 5.39 -16.26 13.82
N GLY A 23 6.48 -15.51 13.94
CA GLY A 23 7.76 -15.99 14.46
C GLY A 23 8.63 -16.72 13.44
N GLU A 24 8.17 -16.92 12.22
CA GLU A 24 9.02 -17.36 11.12
C GLU A 24 9.78 -16.18 10.51
N GLN A 25 10.87 -16.49 9.81
CA GLN A 25 11.71 -15.50 9.16
C GLN A 25 11.76 -15.76 7.65
N LEU A 26 11.55 -14.71 6.86
CA LEU A 26 11.89 -14.73 5.45
C LEU A 26 13.34 -14.22 5.30
N ILE A 27 14.21 -15.05 4.72
CA ILE A 27 15.60 -14.71 4.45
C ILE A 27 15.80 -14.59 2.95
N ILE A 28 16.34 -13.44 2.53
CA ILE A 28 16.67 -13.13 1.15
C ILE A 28 18.20 -13.03 1.07
N GLU A 29 18.78 -13.84 0.21
CA GLU A 29 20.23 -13.85 -0.05
C GLU A 29 20.49 -13.54 -1.53
N SER A 30 21.52 -12.75 -1.79
CA SER A 30 21.92 -12.37 -3.15
C SER A 30 23.44 -12.28 -3.25
N ASP A 31 23.97 -12.71 -4.41
CA ASP A 31 25.37 -12.49 -4.77
C ASP A 31 25.64 -11.02 -5.18
N GLU A 32 24.58 -10.28 -5.52
CA GLU A 32 24.64 -8.86 -5.86
C GLU A 32 24.18 -7.99 -4.69
N ALA A 33 24.69 -6.76 -4.65
CA ALA A 33 24.35 -5.78 -3.63
C ALA A 33 22.90 -5.29 -3.78
N ILE A 34 22.09 -5.41 -2.72
CA ILE A 34 20.72 -4.93 -2.63
C ILE A 34 20.73 -3.59 -1.89
N TYR A 35 20.03 -2.58 -2.45
CA TYR A 35 19.89 -1.23 -1.89
C TYR A 35 18.44 -0.89 -1.49
N GLY A 36 17.50 -1.78 -1.73
CA GLY A 36 16.11 -1.63 -1.29
C GLY A 36 15.27 -2.84 -1.63
N LEU A 37 14.19 -2.99 -0.90
CA LEU A 37 13.13 -3.96 -1.17
C LEU A 37 11.84 -3.23 -1.52
N TYR A 38 11.10 -3.79 -2.44
CA TYR A 38 9.71 -3.44 -2.68
C TYR A 38 8.86 -4.67 -2.41
N ILE A 39 8.00 -4.57 -1.42
CA ILE A 39 7.17 -5.66 -0.95
C ILE A 39 5.73 -5.33 -1.27
N ILE A 40 5.04 -6.26 -1.91
CA ILE A 40 3.61 -6.22 -2.16
C ILE A 40 2.96 -7.23 -1.22
N TRP A 41 2.27 -6.71 -0.21
CA TRP A 41 1.57 -7.49 0.79
C TRP A 41 0.18 -7.86 0.29
N SER A 42 -0.29 -9.07 0.49
CA SER A 42 -1.67 -9.45 0.12
C SER A 42 -2.72 -8.89 1.07
N SER A 43 -2.30 -8.43 2.25
CA SER A 43 -3.15 -7.78 3.25
C SER A 43 -2.33 -6.79 4.07
N GLU A 44 -3.00 -5.86 4.74
CA GLU A 44 -2.33 -4.88 5.60
C GLU A 44 -1.50 -5.57 6.69
N VAL A 45 -0.25 -5.13 6.83
CA VAL A 45 0.69 -5.63 7.85
C VAL A 45 0.92 -4.57 8.91
N SER A 46 0.60 -4.86 10.15
CA SER A 46 0.64 -3.91 11.27
C SER A 46 2.03 -3.74 11.91
N GLY A 47 3.07 -3.99 11.16
CA GLY A 47 4.45 -3.80 11.58
C GLY A 47 5.30 -5.07 11.43
N TYR A 48 6.49 -4.86 10.89
CA TYR A 48 7.50 -5.89 10.70
C TYR A 48 8.90 -5.29 10.83
N THR A 49 9.89 -6.14 10.99
CA THR A 49 11.29 -5.72 11.13
C THR A 49 12.10 -6.26 9.97
N ILE A 50 12.84 -5.38 9.30
CA ILE A 50 13.87 -5.78 8.34
C ILE A 50 15.22 -5.65 9.02
N SER A 51 16.03 -6.72 8.99
CA SER A 51 17.41 -6.73 9.45
C SER A 51 18.33 -7.13 8.32
N TYR A 52 19.44 -6.44 8.16
CA TYR A 52 20.47 -6.78 7.17
C TYR A 52 21.87 -6.47 7.67
N ASN A 53 22.86 -7.14 7.09
CA ASN A 53 24.27 -6.84 7.33
C ASN A 53 24.83 -6.06 6.14
N ASP A 54 25.57 -5.01 6.43
CA ASP A 54 26.36 -4.29 5.42
C ASP A 54 27.62 -5.08 5.03
N LYS A 55 28.36 -4.56 4.06
CA LYS A 55 29.64 -5.14 3.58
C LYS A 55 30.71 -5.30 4.68
N ASP A 56 30.63 -4.54 5.75
CA ASP A 56 31.53 -4.56 6.88
C ASP A 56 31.00 -5.45 8.03
N ASN A 57 29.92 -6.19 7.75
CA ASN A 57 29.19 -7.08 8.66
C ASN A 57 28.57 -6.36 9.88
N ASN A 58 28.26 -5.06 9.74
CA ASN A 58 27.49 -4.35 10.74
C ASN A 58 25.99 -4.63 10.52
N LYS A 59 25.28 -5.04 11.58
CA LYS A 59 23.86 -5.31 11.54
C LYS A 59 23.06 -4.01 11.65
N THR A 60 22.16 -3.79 10.70
CA THR A 60 21.15 -2.73 10.72
C THR A 60 19.76 -3.35 10.85
N SER A 61 18.87 -2.71 11.60
CA SER A 61 17.47 -3.09 11.72
C SER A 61 16.57 -1.88 11.49
N ILE A 62 15.50 -2.07 10.72
CA ILE A 62 14.50 -1.05 10.37
C ILE A 62 13.14 -1.56 10.80
N GLN A 63 12.38 -0.73 11.52
CA GLN A 63 10.97 -1.00 11.80
C GLN A 63 10.13 -0.46 10.67
N CYS A 64 9.31 -1.31 10.07
CA CYS A 64 8.49 -1.04 8.88
C CYS A 64 7.01 -1.30 9.17
N GLY A 65 6.13 -0.96 8.22
CA GLY A 65 4.70 -1.30 8.26
C GLY A 65 3.87 -0.43 9.20
N SER A 66 4.39 0.73 9.69
CA SER A 66 3.65 1.60 10.63
C SER A 66 2.36 2.20 10.05
N TYR A 67 2.25 2.26 8.72
CA TYR A 67 1.08 2.79 8.01
C TYR A 67 0.23 1.71 7.34
N GLY A 68 0.64 0.44 7.42
CA GLY A 68 -0.10 -0.67 6.80
C GLY A 68 -0.12 -0.66 5.27
N TYR A 69 0.87 -0.04 4.62
CA TYR A 69 0.90 0.01 3.16
C TYR A 69 0.95 -1.39 2.55
N LEU A 70 0.07 -1.64 1.56
CA LEU A 70 0.11 -2.89 0.79
C LEU A 70 1.29 -2.93 -0.18
N HIS A 71 1.70 -1.75 -0.69
CA HIS A 71 2.87 -1.57 -1.53
C HIS A 71 3.90 -0.78 -0.72
N ASP A 72 4.93 -1.44 -0.22
CA ASP A 72 5.90 -0.83 0.69
C ASP A 72 7.32 -0.90 0.10
N TYR A 73 7.91 0.26 -0.17
CA TYR A 73 9.29 0.38 -0.61
C TYR A 73 10.20 0.78 0.54
N ILE A 74 11.17 -0.07 0.84
CA ILE A 74 12.11 0.11 1.94
C ILE A 74 13.52 0.33 1.38
N PRO A 75 14.03 1.58 1.37
CA PRO A 75 15.39 1.87 0.97
C PRO A 75 16.39 1.46 2.03
N PHE A 76 17.57 0.99 1.61
CA PHE A 76 18.69 0.69 2.49
C PHE A 76 19.76 1.78 2.37
N ASN A 77 20.26 2.24 3.51
CA ASN A 77 21.33 3.24 3.55
C ASN A 77 22.69 2.68 3.12
N THR A 78 22.85 1.36 3.17
CA THR A 78 24.08 0.65 2.77
C THR A 78 23.68 -0.63 2.05
N ALA A 79 24.57 -1.08 1.14
CA ALA A 79 24.38 -2.33 0.42
C ALA A 79 24.25 -3.53 1.36
N ALA A 80 23.30 -4.41 1.07
CA ALA A 80 23.06 -5.65 1.78
C ALA A 80 23.16 -6.85 0.81
N THR A 81 23.61 -7.99 1.31
CA THR A 81 23.62 -9.27 0.56
C THR A 81 22.80 -10.35 1.25
N SER A 82 22.42 -10.12 2.51
CA SER A 82 21.55 -10.99 3.29
C SER A 82 20.58 -10.14 4.10
N ILE A 83 19.30 -10.37 3.91
CA ILE A 83 18.21 -9.60 4.51
C ILE A 83 17.28 -10.58 5.21
N THR A 84 16.85 -10.25 6.40
CA THR A 84 15.86 -11.02 7.17
C THR A 84 14.65 -10.14 7.43
N ILE A 85 13.46 -10.64 7.08
CA ILE A 85 12.16 -10.04 7.42
C ILE A 85 11.53 -10.86 8.52
N GLU A 86 11.12 -10.20 9.60
CA GLU A 86 10.51 -10.81 10.78
C GLU A 86 9.21 -10.10 11.15
N THR A 87 8.18 -10.85 11.53
CA THR A 87 6.94 -10.29 12.05
C THR A 87 6.48 -11.04 13.29
N SER A 88 5.70 -10.37 14.15
CA SER A 88 5.05 -10.98 15.30
C SER A 88 3.64 -11.52 15.00
N ALA A 89 3.13 -11.28 13.80
CA ALA A 89 1.85 -11.78 13.29
C ALA A 89 2.07 -12.60 12.03
N ASP A 90 1.07 -13.39 11.62
CA ASP A 90 1.08 -14.01 10.31
C ASP A 90 1.11 -12.93 9.24
N MET A 91 1.86 -13.16 8.16
CA MET A 91 1.96 -12.25 7.02
C MET A 91 1.80 -13.03 5.72
N SER A 92 1.28 -12.37 4.70
CA SER A 92 1.12 -12.93 3.37
C SER A 92 1.65 -11.95 2.34
N ILE A 93 2.59 -12.40 1.52
CA ILE A 93 3.29 -11.62 0.50
C ILE A 93 2.79 -12.05 -0.87
N SER A 94 2.33 -11.11 -1.68
CA SER A 94 2.02 -11.36 -3.10
C SER A 94 3.31 -11.33 -3.93
N ASP A 95 4.10 -10.25 -3.82
CA ASP A 95 5.37 -10.15 -4.55
C ASP A 95 6.45 -9.45 -3.72
N ILE A 96 7.71 -9.77 -4.05
CA ILE A 96 8.87 -9.09 -3.48
C ILE A 96 9.96 -8.87 -4.53
N TYR A 97 10.44 -7.64 -4.61
CA TYR A 97 11.49 -7.22 -5.54
C TYR A 97 12.67 -6.63 -4.78
N ALA A 98 13.87 -7.06 -5.14
CA ALA A 98 15.12 -6.52 -4.62
C ALA A 98 15.78 -5.64 -5.68
N TYR A 99 16.17 -4.43 -5.30
CA TYR A 99 16.77 -3.45 -6.20
C TYR A 99 18.25 -3.21 -5.88
N SER A 100 19.07 -3.21 -6.92
CA SER A 100 20.46 -2.73 -6.85
C SER A 100 20.52 -1.20 -6.85
N GLU A 101 21.73 -0.63 -6.73
CA GLU A 101 21.93 0.81 -6.85
C GLU A 101 21.48 1.32 -8.23
N GLY A 102 20.67 2.37 -8.26
CA GLY A 102 20.22 2.96 -9.51
C GLY A 102 18.86 3.67 -9.39
N ARG A 103 18.30 3.98 -10.56
CA ARG A 103 16.94 4.55 -10.64
C ARG A 103 15.93 3.42 -10.50
N LEU A 104 14.96 3.60 -9.61
CA LEU A 104 13.84 2.69 -9.47
C LEU A 104 12.93 2.75 -10.70
N PRO A 105 12.31 1.63 -11.08
CA PRO A 105 11.21 1.64 -12.05
C PRO A 105 10.06 2.55 -11.60
N GLU A 106 9.34 3.13 -12.54
CA GLU A 106 8.20 4.02 -12.26
C GLU A 106 7.02 3.28 -11.63
N THR A 107 6.99 1.96 -11.78
CA THR A 107 6.00 1.06 -11.15
C THR A 107 6.21 0.84 -9.65
N VAL A 108 7.37 1.23 -9.10
CA VAL A 108 7.60 1.15 -7.65
C VAL A 108 6.87 2.27 -6.96
N GLN A 109 5.84 1.93 -6.21
CA GLN A 109 5.00 2.88 -5.50
C GLN A 109 5.67 3.28 -4.18
N ILE A 110 5.93 4.58 -4.02
CA ILE A 110 6.52 5.15 -2.80
C ILE A 110 5.47 6.07 -2.18
N TRP A 111 4.64 5.46 -1.35
CA TRP A 111 3.53 6.14 -0.72
C TRP A 111 3.97 7.08 0.40
N GLN A 112 3.26 8.20 0.50
CA GLN A 112 3.28 9.10 1.65
C GLN A 112 2.08 8.80 2.55
N PRO A 113 2.17 9.10 3.85
CA PRO A 113 1.00 8.99 4.72
C PRO A 113 -0.18 9.82 4.20
N PRO A 114 -1.42 9.47 4.57
CA PRO A 114 -2.57 10.31 4.28
C PRO A 114 -2.35 11.74 4.75
N CYS A 115 -2.76 12.72 3.93
CA CYS A 115 -2.72 14.13 4.32
C CYS A 115 -3.71 14.39 5.45
N ASN A 116 -3.30 15.17 6.45
CA ASN A 116 -4.19 15.56 7.55
C ASN A 116 -4.41 17.07 7.63
N ASP A 117 -3.38 17.89 7.40
CA ASP A 117 -3.41 19.35 7.66
C ASP A 117 -3.13 20.21 6.43
N ASP A 118 -2.75 19.61 5.30
CA ASP A 118 -2.30 20.32 4.10
C ASP A 118 -2.90 19.75 2.80
N THR A 119 -4.08 19.19 2.88
CA THR A 119 -4.81 18.69 1.71
C THR A 119 -5.31 19.87 0.87
N ASP A 120 -4.86 19.94 -0.39
CA ASP A 120 -5.37 20.92 -1.36
C ASP A 120 -6.73 20.47 -1.93
N ILE A 121 -6.88 19.18 -2.20
CA ILE A 121 -8.08 18.57 -2.76
C ILE A 121 -8.37 17.26 -2.06
N LEU A 122 -9.58 17.11 -1.51
CA LEU A 122 -10.14 15.84 -1.09
C LEU A 122 -11.06 15.28 -2.18
N VAL A 123 -10.74 14.11 -2.68
CA VAL A 123 -11.62 13.32 -3.56
C VAL A 123 -12.28 12.25 -2.70
N PHE A 124 -13.61 12.28 -2.64
CA PHE A 124 -14.40 11.36 -1.84
C PHE A 124 -15.22 10.46 -2.77
N SER A 125 -14.87 9.18 -2.80
CA SER A 125 -15.49 8.15 -3.65
C SER A 125 -16.22 7.12 -2.83
N THR A 126 -17.21 6.46 -3.43
CA THR A 126 -17.91 5.36 -2.75
C THR A 126 -17.09 4.08 -2.85
N HIS A 127 -16.65 3.73 -4.05
CA HIS A 127 -15.95 2.49 -4.36
C HIS A 127 -14.59 2.74 -5.01
N ALA A 128 -13.73 1.75 -4.99
CA ALA A 128 -12.47 1.72 -5.71
C ALA A 128 -12.75 1.55 -7.22
N ASP A 129 -12.75 2.61 -7.96
CA ASP A 129 -12.86 2.89 -9.39
C ASP A 129 -13.64 4.18 -9.68
N ASP A 130 -14.56 4.59 -8.81
CA ASP A 130 -15.36 5.80 -8.97
C ASP A 130 -14.49 7.06 -9.15
N GLU A 131 -13.38 7.15 -8.41
CA GLU A 131 -12.45 8.28 -8.47
C GLU A 131 -11.79 8.40 -9.84
N ILE A 132 -11.51 7.28 -10.49
CA ILE A 132 -10.93 7.27 -11.85
C ILE A 132 -12.01 7.47 -12.89
N LEU A 133 -13.14 6.79 -12.78
CA LEU A 133 -14.24 6.87 -13.73
C LEU A 133 -14.85 8.28 -13.81
N PHE A 134 -15.01 8.94 -12.68
CA PHE A 134 -15.71 10.23 -12.61
C PHE A 134 -14.78 11.41 -12.39
N LEU A 135 -13.62 11.21 -11.75
CA LEU A 135 -12.71 12.28 -11.32
C LEU A 135 -11.26 12.06 -11.77
N GLY A 136 -10.99 11.10 -12.67
CA GLY A 136 -9.64 10.80 -13.15
C GLY A 136 -8.93 12.02 -13.74
N GLY A 137 -9.65 12.90 -14.46
CA GLY A 137 -9.09 14.15 -14.95
C GLY A 137 -8.72 15.16 -13.84
N VAL A 138 -9.39 15.10 -12.67
CA VAL A 138 -9.01 15.88 -11.48
C VAL A 138 -7.72 15.32 -10.89
N LEU A 139 -7.65 14.00 -10.69
CA LEU A 139 -6.48 13.33 -10.13
C LEU A 139 -5.23 13.59 -10.94
N THR A 140 -5.27 13.32 -12.25
CA THR A 140 -4.11 13.46 -13.15
C THR A 140 -3.67 14.92 -13.30
N ASN A 141 -4.61 15.85 -13.44
CA ASN A 141 -4.26 17.25 -13.64
C ASN A 141 -3.74 17.91 -12.35
N TYR A 142 -4.44 17.75 -11.24
CA TYR A 142 -4.06 18.45 -10.01
C TYR A 142 -3.00 17.70 -9.21
N GLY A 143 -3.16 16.40 -9.02
CA GLY A 143 -2.17 15.57 -8.33
C GLY A 143 -0.95 15.28 -9.20
N GLY A 144 -1.18 14.75 -10.40
CA GLY A 144 -0.11 14.32 -11.29
C GLY A 144 0.68 15.46 -11.91
N GLU A 145 0.03 16.40 -12.61
CA GLU A 145 0.72 17.44 -13.38
C GLU A 145 1.09 18.68 -12.53
N GLN A 146 0.18 19.11 -11.64
CA GLN A 146 0.41 20.30 -10.82
C GLN A 146 1.08 20.00 -9.49
N GLY A 147 1.11 18.74 -9.05
CA GLY A 147 1.75 18.30 -7.81
C GLY A 147 1.08 18.82 -6.54
N LEU A 148 -0.25 19.04 -6.59
CA LEU A 148 -1.01 19.41 -5.41
C LEU A 148 -1.19 18.20 -4.48
N ASN A 149 -1.37 18.46 -3.19
CA ASN A 149 -1.68 17.43 -2.20
C ASN A 149 -3.12 16.96 -2.35
N VAL A 150 -3.31 15.92 -3.16
CA VAL A 150 -4.62 15.29 -3.37
C VAL A 150 -4.75 14.11 -2.43
N GLN A 151 -5.77 14.11 -1.59
CA GLN A 151 -6.16 12.98 -0.75
C GLN A 151 -7.38 12.31 -1.34
N VAL A 152 -7.32 10.99 -1.53
CA VAL A 152 -8.47 10.19 -1.91
C VAL A 152 -8.99 9.45 -0.68
N ALA A 153 -10.31 9.48 -0.48
CA ALA A 153 -11.00 8.76 0.56
C ALA A 153 -12.16 7.96 -0.03
N TYR A 154 -12.27 6.71 0.38
CA TYR A 154 -13.35 5.80 -0.04
C TYR A 154 -14.31 5.57 1.11
N MET A 155 -15.61 5.51 0.82
CA MET A 155 -16.62 5.16 1.82
C MET A 155 -16.54 3.69 2.17
N CYS A 156 -16.60 2.82 1.16
CA CYS A 156 -16.65 1.39 1.34
C CYS A 156 -15.26 0.77 1.32
N ASN A 157 -15.07 -0.19 2.20
CA ASN A 157 -13.84 -0.96 2.27
C ASN A 157 -14.05 -2.35 1.65
N PHE A 158 -13.46 -2.60 0.49
CA PHE A 158 -13.53 -3.89 -0.21
C PHE A 158 -12.46 -4.89 0.25
N PHE A 159 -11.64 -4.53 1.21
CA PHE A 159 -10.51 -5.34 1.69
C PHE A 159 -10.87 -6.77 2.08
N LEU A 160 -12.04 -6.96 2.63
CA LEU A 160 -12.43 -8.25 3.17
C LEU A 160 -12.94 -9.22 2.11
N THR A 161 -13.34 -8.72 0.94
CA THR A 161 -14.01 -9.55 -0.08
C THR A 161 -13.20 -9.72 -1.36
N GLU A 162 -12.40 -8.73 -1.73
CA GLU A 162 -11.66 -8.74 -3.00
C GLU A 162 -10.27 -8.08 -2.81
N PRO A 163 -9.26 -8.78 -2.24
CA PRO A 163 -7.94 -8.19 -1.97
C PRO A 163 -7.25 -7.63 -3.22
N VAL A 164 -7.44 -8.26 -4.38
CA VAL A 164 -6.85 -7.81 -5.65
C VAL A 164 -7.30 -6.40 -6.04
N ARG A 165 -8.55 -6.05 -5.77
CA ARG A 165 -9.06 -4.70 -6.09
C ARG A 165 -8.35 -3.57 -5.38
N GLN A 166 -7.73 -3.83 -4.25
CA GLN A 166 -6.94 -2.82 -3.55
C GLN A 166 -5.63 -2.52 -4.24
N HIS A 167 -5.00 -3.56 -4.78
CA HIS A 167 -3.79 -3.39 -5.58
C HIS A 167 -4.11 -2.62 -6.86
N GLU A 168 -5.21 -2.96 -7.54
CA GLU A 168 -5.69 -2.25 -8.72
C GLU A 168 -6.02 -0.78 -8.42
N GLU A 169 -6.65 -0.49 -7.28
CA GLU A 169 -6.90 0.86 -6.78
C GLU A 169 -5.60 1.64 -6.60
N LEU A 170 -4.62 1.06 -5.89
CA LEU A 170 -3.33 1.70 -5.66
C LEU A 170 -2.54 1.91 -6.95
N ASP A 171 -2.58 0.95 -7.87
CA ASP A 171 -1.98 1.08 -9.20
C ASP A 171 -2.61 2.24 -9.97
N GLY A 172 -3.94 2.32 -10.00
CA GLY A 172 -4.68 3.39 -10.67
C GLY A 172 -4.37 4.77 -10.11
N LEU A 173 -4.35 4.90 -8.79
CA LEU A 173 -3.99 6.17 -8.13
C LEU A 173 -2.53 6.56 -8.40
N TRP A 174 -1.61 5.59 -8.36
CA TRP A 174 -0.20 5.84 -8.65
C TRP A 174 0.03 6.30 -10.08
N GLU A 175 -0.64 5.68 -11.06
CA GLU A 175 -0.61 6.10 -12.46
C GLU A 175 -1.22 7.49 -12.68
N CYS A 176 -2.20 7.88 -11.87
CA CYS A 176 -2.73 9.26 -11.86
C CYS A 176 -1.77 10.27 -11.21
N GLY A 177 -0.66 9.84 -10.64
CA GLY A 177 0.33 10.69 -9.97
C GLY A 177 0.02 11.01 -8.51
N ILE A 178 -0.95 10.32 -7.90
CA ILE A 178 -1.28 10.47 -6.48
C ILE A 178 -0.19 9.82 -5.65
N LYS A 179 0.24 10.51 -4.59
CA LYS A 179 1.32 10.06 -3.71
C LYS A 179 0.88 9.82 -2.27
N ASN A 180 -0.24 10.38 -1.87
CA ASN A 180 -0.80 10.17 -0.54
C ASN A 180 -1.61 8.89 -0.51
N TYR A 181 -1.29 7.99 0.43
CA TYR A 181 -2.00 6.72 0.56
C TYR A 181 -3.49 6.97 0.79
N PRO A 182 -4.39 6.26 0.11
CA PRO A 182 -5.82 6.49 0.24
C PRO A 182 -6.33 6.14 1.63
N VAL A 183 -7.39 6.83 2.04
CA VAL A 183 -8.10 6.56 3.29
C VAL A 183 -9.36 5.75 2.99
N LYS A 184 -9.69 4.81 3.86
CA LYS A 184 -10.84 3.93 3.71
C LYS A 184 -11.75 4.04 4.92
N GLY A 185 -13.02 4.29 4.64
CA GLY A 185 -14.08 4.23 5.63
C GLY A 185 -14.57 2.79 5.82
N ASP A 186 -15.19 2.53 6.96
CA ASP A 186 -15.77 1.22 7.32
C ASP A 186 -17.27 1.15 7.01
N PHE A 187 -17.73 1.89 5.99
CA PHE A 187 -19.13 1.86 5.65
C PHE A 187 -19.46 0.60 4.84
N MET A 188 -20.58 -0.02 5.19
CA MET A 188 -21.10 -1.14 4.39
C MET A 188 -21.61 -0.61 3.05
N ASP A 189 -21.35 -1.37 1.99
CA ASP A 189 -21.93 -1.08 0.68
C ASP A 189 -23.43 -1.43 0.68
N LEU A 190 -24.29 -0.42 0.86
CA LEU A 190 -25.74 -0.56 0.95
C LEU A 190 -26.38 0.11 -0.26
N TYR A 191 -27.11 -0.68 -1.04
CA TYR A 191 -27.85 -0.17 -2.19
C TYR A 191 -28.96 0.79 -1.77
N SER A 192 -28.92 2.01 -2.31
CA SER A 192 -29.93 3.04 -2.06
C SER A 192 -30.47 3.59 -3.37
N LEU A 193 -31.80 3.64 -3.51
CA LEU A 193 -32.47 4.17 -4.70
C LEU A 193 -32.53 5.70 -4.75
N ASP A 194 -32.44 6.34 -3.59
CA ASP A 194 -32.56 7.78 -3.44
C ASP A 194 -31.86 8.27 -2.16
N LEU A 195 -31.64 9.59 -2.10
CA LEU A 195 -30.99 10.23 -0.96
C LEU A 195 -31.72 9.97 0.38
N GLY A 196 -33.04 9.95 0.37
CA GLY A 196 -33.84 9.71 1.59
C GLY A 196 -33.54 8.34 2.18
N THR A 197 -33.48 7.32 1.34
CA THR A 197 -33.10 5.96 1.72
C THR A 197 -31.65 5.92 2.22
N ALA A 198 -30.71 6.53 1.49
CA ALA A 198 -29.31 6.59 1.90
C ALA A 198 -29.13 7.23 3.29
N MET A 199 -29.80 8.35 3.56
CA MET A 199 -29.78 9.05 4.85
C MET A 199 -30.35 8.23 6.02
N THR A 200 -31.12 7.18 5.76
CA THR A 200 -31.57 6.24 6.80
C THR A 200 -30.63 5.07 7.02
N GLN A 201 -29.80 4.74 6.03
CA GLN A 201 -28.86 3.62 6.06
C GLN A 201 -27.50 4.03 6.62
N TYR A 202 -27.05 5.25 6.32
CA TYR A 202 -25.78 5.77 6.75
C TYR A 202 -25.93 6.85 7.81
N ASN A 203 -25.07 6.83 8.80
CA ASN A 203 -24.97 7.93 9.75
C ASN A 203 -24.24 9.11 9.09
N TYR A 204 -24.95 10.23 8.94
CA TYR A 204 -24.41 11.44 8.33
C TYR A 204 -23.18 11.99 9.07
N ASP A 205 -23.20 11.97 10.40
CA ASP A 205 -22.11 12.51 11.21
C ASP A 205 -20.83 11.68 11.05
N ASP A 206 -20.94 10.37 10.83
CA ASP A 206 -19.78 9.48 10.59
C ASP A 206 -19.17 9.78 9.22
N ILE A 207 -19.98 10.01 8.17
CA ILE A 207 -19.50 10.41 6.84
C ILE A 207 -18.79 11.77 6.91
N VAL A 208 -19.41 12.74 7.60
CA VAL A 208 -18.82 14.06 7.80
C VAL A 208 -17.49 13.93 8.57
N SER A 209 -17.44 13.11 9.59
CA SER A 209 -16.21 12.86 10.35
C SER A 209 -15.10 12.30 9.47
N LEU A 210 -15.40 11.30 8.63
CA LEU A 210 -14.41 10.75 7.69
C LEU A 210 -13.87 11.83 6.75
N SER A 211 -14.74 12.71 6.23
CA SER A 211 -14.31 13.79 5.34
C SER A 211 -13.51 14.88 6.05
N LEU A 212 -13.84 15.21 7.31
CA LEU A 212 -13.19 16.30 8.07
C LEU A 212 -11.83 15.92 8.66
N ILE A 213 -11.54 14.64 8.85
CA ILE A 213 -10.22 14.19 9.34
C ILE A 213 -9.11 14.50 8.33
N HIS A 214 -9.46 14.71 7.06
CA HIS A 214 -8.52 14.86 5.95
C HIS A 214 -8.61 16.22 5.23
N ILE A 215 -9.19 17.22 5.87
CA ILE A 215 -9.28 18.60 5.34
C ILE A 215 -8.56 19.55 6.29
#